data_cec5f56a94d8936b4d46b1913e98298b
#
_entry.id   cec5f56a94d8936b4d46b1913e98298b
#
_cell.length_a   1.000
_cell.length_b   1.000
_cell.length_c   1.000
_cell.angle_alpha   90.00
_cell.angle_beta   90.00
_cell.angle_gamma   90.00
#
_symmetry.space_group_name_H-M   'P 1'
#
loop_
_entity.id
_entity.type
_entity.pdbx_description
1 polymer ?
#
loop_
_entity_poly.entity_id
_entity_poly.type
_entity_poly.pdbx_seq_one_letter_code
_entity_poly.pdbx_strand_id
1 'polypeptide(L)'
;MSLYDTDRRTIAVQDEEERKGSPRQGWTIAWCHTADSGGSKRAAFEMVRELAKRGHVVDEYILRIGEPNLKHWPLTPFIRKSYRVSVPPIANRYRPYVLAAWIGVMQERQQVRALACQFRDLGRELKARGYDYVHIDHCFPSYTVQLTEHLSLPSIIYSHEATDARFQGQDILSAPSNAPWWRRNYAALCNSAISKVVSIRRQRDLAGLRGAGLVLTNSCYSKEALFQRNHLSSSVCRYGVDVDTFKPLRLPRAKTVLSAGRIVEKKQHHTVIQAVATISEAERPAVIIATPETPARQEDPDYSHRLEQMAKDLRVKLEIRRNPAEQELVRLYNEVMALVFMPIMEPFGLVALEAMACGTPVIGVREGGIRESVVDGVTGILVDRNVDDAGKAIERLIQSKELRDRLSLQAAEYVQREWVWAKTIDCYLREVGSVISNPPKAALR
;
A
#
# COMPACT_ATOMS: atom_id res chain seq x y z
N MET A 1 -9.00 -0.38 45.18
CA MET A 1 -9.36 1.05 45.05
C MET A 1 -8.24 1.70 44.22
N SER A 2 -8.58 2.12 43.04
CA SER A 2 -7.71 2.26 41.84
C SER A 2 -7.08 3.65 41.75
N LEU A 3 -5.77 3.67 41.57
CA LEU A 3 -4.93 4.87 41.30
C LEU A 3 -5.13 5.47 39.89
N TYR A 4 -6.25 5.18 39.23
CA TYR A 4 -6.50 5.55 37.82
C TYR A 4 -7.49 6.69 37.61
N ASP A 5 -8.05 7.31 38.66
CA ASP A 5 -9.18 8.24 38.52
C ASP A 5 -8.84 9.73 38.70
N THR A 6 -7.59 10.06 39.05
CA THR A 6 -7.18 11.47 39.30
C THR A 6 -6.59 12.16 38.05
N ASP A 7 -6.14 11.40 37.05
CA ASP A 7 -5.50 12.00 35.86
C ASP A 7 -6.50 12.49 34.78
N ARG A 8 -7.73 11.97 34.77
CA ARG A 8 -8.73 12.30 33.74
C ARG A 8 -9.32 13.71 33.84
N ARG A 9 -9.40 14.29 35.05
CA ARG A 9 -10.00 15.62 35.25
C ARG A 9 -9.03 16.77 35.00
N THR A 10 -7.75 16.58 35.30
CA THR A 10 -6.72 17.62 35.14
C THR A 10 -6.35 17.84 33.67
N ILE A 11 -6.39 16.77 32.86
CA ILE A 11 -6.08 16.86 31.42
C ILE A 11 -7.20 17.54 30.62
N ALA A 12 -8.48 17.35 31.03
CA ALA A 12 -9.61 17.96 30.35
C ALA A 12 -9.68 19.49 30.55
N VAL A 13 -9.19 20.02 31.66
CA VAL A 13 -9.23 21.47 31.95
C VAL A 13 -8.10 22.22 31.26
N GLN A 14 -6.91 21.63 31.13
CA GLN A 14 -5.82 22.24 30.36
C GLN A 14 -6.07 22.27 28.86
N ASP A 15 -6.77 21.28 28.31
CA ASP A 15 -7.12 21.23 26.87
C ASP A 15 -8.21 22.27 26.48
N GLU A 16 -9.02 22.78 27.44
CA GLU A 16 -10.03 23.81 27.18
C GLU A 16 -9.49 25.27 27.19
N GLU A 17 -8.45 25.54 27.97
CA GLU A 17 -7.88 26.89 28.03
C GLU A 17 -6.98 27.23 26.83
N GLU A 18 -6.29 26.26 26.23
CA GLU A 18 -5.51 26.44 25.00
C GLU A 18 -6.37 26.68 23.75
N ARG A 19 -7.70 26.39 23.81
CA ARG A 19 -8.60 26.50 22.64
C ARG A 19 -9.15 27.92 22.38
N LYS A 20 -8.87 28.91 23.24
CA LYS A 20 -9.51 30.25 23.18
C LYS A 20 -8.65 31.39 22.62
N GLY A 21 -7.66 31.12 21.77
CA GLY A 21 -6.86 32.24 21.29
C GLY A 21 -6.11 31.98 20.01
N SER A 22 -6.72 32.17 18.88
CA SER A 22 -6.25 32.53 17.52
C SER A 22 -7.14 31.89 16.46
N PRO A 23 -7.40 32.47 15.30
CA PRO A 23 -8.09 31.78 14.22
C PRO A 23 -7.26 30.57 13.82
N ARG A 24 -7.83 29.36 13.96
CA ARG A 24 -7.19 28.10 13.60
C ARG A 24 -6.79 28.14 12.12
N GLN A 25 -5.50 28.18 11.85
CA GLN A 25 -4.97 28.14 10.48
C GLN A 25 -4.96 26.72 9.87
N GLY A 26 -5.31 25.66 10.63
CA GLY A 26 -5.29 24.26 10.18
C GLY A 26 -6.33 23.38 10.87
N TRP A 27 -6.59 22.20 10.30
CA TRP A 27 -7.49 21.20 10.84
C TRP A 27 -6.80 20.32 11.90
N THR A 28 -7.61 19.81 12.84
CA THR A 28 -7.21 18.77 13.81
C THR A 28 -7.75 17.42 13.32
N ILE A 29 -6.85 16.48 13.06
CA ILE A 29 -7.12 15.26 12.31
C ILE A 29 -6.85 14.04 13.20
N ALA A 30 -7.81 13.11 13.29
CA ALA A 30 -7.56 11.78 13.82
C ALA A 30 -7.11 10.86 12.67
N TRP A 31 -5.84 10.42 12.67
CA TRP A 31 -5.27 9.56 11.63
C TRP A 31 -5.25 8.11 12.07
N CYS A 32 -6.15 7.31 11.54
CA CYS A 32 -6.35 5.90 11.91
C CYS A 32 -5.68 4.97 10.89
N HIS A 33 -4.78 4.09 11.34
CA HIS A 33 -4.11 3.13 10.46
C HIS A 33 -3.72 1.83 11.17
N THR A 34 -3.32 0.83 10.39
CA THR A 34 -2.77 -0.46 10.87
C THR A 34 -1.42 -0.77 10.21
N ALA A 35 -0.95 0.07 9.30
CA ALA A 35 0.22 -0.22 8.49
C ALA A 35 1.51 -0.21 9.32
N ASP A 36 2.30 -1.27 9.18
CA ASP A 36 3.60 -1.42 9.84
C ASP A 36 4.78 -1.12 8.91
N SER A 37 4.59 -1.40 7.61
CA SER A 37 5.65 -1.33 6.61
C SER A 37 5.05 -1.25 5.20
N GLY A 38 5.91 -1.00 4.21
CA GLY A 38 5.52 -0.96 2.80
C GLY A 38 5.04 0.40 2.31
N GLY A 39 4.57 0.45 1.07
CA GLY A 39 4.21 1.69 0.37
C GLY A 39 3.11 2.50 1.04
N SER A 40 2.13 1.85 1.67
CA SER A 40 1.05 2.53 2.39
C SER A 40 1.55 3.24 3.66
N LYS A 41 2.45 2.59 4.43
CA LYS A 41 3.05 3.24 5.62
C LYS A 41 3.91 4.43 5.21
N ARG A 42 4.68 4.29 4.12
CA ARG A 42 5.43 5.40 3.57
C ARG A 42 4.53 6.54 3.11
N ALA A 43 3.43 6.24 2.41
CA ALA A 43 2.47 7.26 1.99
C ALA A 43 1.87 7.99 3.19
N ALA A 44 1.47 7.28 4.25
CA ALA A 44 1.00 7.89 5.49
C ALA A 44 2.03 8.83 6.12
N PHE A 45 3.29 8.38 6.21
CA PHE A 45 4.39 9.20 6.72
C PHE A 45 4.55 10.51 5.95
N GLU A 46 4.63 10.44 4.63
CA GLU A 46 4.81 11.61 3.77
C GLU A 46 3.62 12.55 3.82
N MET A 47 2.40 12.00 3.81
CA MET A 47 1.18 12.81 3.90
C MET A 47 1.09 13.54 5.25
N VAL A 48 1.37 12.85 6.36
CA VAL A 48 1.33 13.46 7.71
C VAL A 48 2.44 14.52 7.84
N ARG A 49 3.64 14.27 7.30
CA ARG A 49 4.73 15.25 7.24
C ARG A 49 4.31 16.53 6.51
N GLU A 50 3.70 16.39 5.35
CA GLU A 50 3.25 17.53 4.56
C GLU A 50 2.06 18.27 5.19
N LEU A 51 1.14 17.56 5.84
CA LEU A 51 0.05 18.16 6.60
C LEU A 51 0.57 18.99 7.78
N ALA A 52 1.54 18.45 8.53
CA ALA A 52 2.18 19.16 9.64
C ALA A 52 2.92 20.43 9.17
N LYS A 53 3.63 20.38 8.04
CA LYS A 53 4.27 21.57 7.43
C LYS A 53 3.28 22.69 7.10
N ARG A 54 2.02 22.34 6.84
CA ARG A 54 0.93 23.29 6.51
C ARG A 54 0.11 23.72 7.73
N GLY A 55 0.56 23.37 8.93
CA GLY A 55 -0.07 23.81 10.19
C GLY A 55 -1.28 22.96 10.60
N HIS A 56 -1.50 21.79 9.99
CA HIS A 56 -2.51 20.84 10.47
C HIS A 56 -1.98 20.07 11.67
N VAL A 57 -2.87 19.77 12.62
CA VAL A 57 -2.54 18.98 13.82
C VAL A 57 -3.05 17.57 13.63
N VAL A 58 -2.16 16.59 13.73
CA VAL A 58 -2.48 15.17 13.55
C VAL A 58 -2.27 14.41 14.84
N ASP A 59 -3.27 13.62 15.25
CA ASP A 59 -3.14 12.58 16.27
C ASP A 59 -3.22 11.20 15.61
N GLU A 60 -2.28 10.34 15.92
CA GLU A 60 -2.19 8.99 15.38
C GLU A 60 -2.99 8.00 16.21
N TYR A 61 -3.80 7.18 15.55
CA TYR A 61 -4.54 6.07 16.11
C TYR A 61 -4.11 4.76 15.45
N ILE A 62 -3.31 3.96 16.17
CA ILE A 62 -2.84 2.66 15.70
C ILE A 62 -3.86 1.58 16.09
N LEU A 63 -4.63 1.10 15.10
CA LEU A 63 -5.69 0.12 15.29
C LEU A 63 -5.12 -1.30 15.11
N ARG A 64 -4.66 -1.93 16.20
CA ARG A 64 -3.90 -3.16 16.04
C ARG A 64 -3.94 -4.10 17.24
N ILE A 65 -3.56 -5.36 16.93
CA ILE A 65 -3.20 -6.39 17.89
C ILE A 65 -1.69 -6.40 18.09
N GLY A 66 -1.24 -6.33 19.33
CA GLY A 66 0.18 -6.40 19.70
C GLY A 66 0.97 -5.13 19.40
N GLU A 67 2.29 -5.21 19.58
CA GLU A 67 3.19 -4.08 19.39
C GLU A 67 3.38 -3.77 17.90
N PRO A 68 3.24 -2.49 17.47
CA PRO A 68 3.49 -2.10 16.10
C PRO A 68 4.99 -2.11 15.79
N ASN A 69 5.34 -2.47 14.56
CA ASN A 69 6.70 -2.27 14.07
C ASN A 69 6.85 -0.82 13.60
N LEU A 70 7.38 0.04 14.48
CA LEU A 70 7.57 1.47 14.20
C LEU A 70 8.98 1.79 13.69
N LYS A 71 9.80 0.81 13.35
CA LYS A 71 11.19 1.02 12.92
C LYS A 71 11.31 1.85 11.64
N HIS A 72 10.34 1.70 10.72
CA HIS A 72 10.35 2.41 9.44
C HIS A 72 9.27 3.49 9.41
N TRP A 73 9.64 4.69 8.96
CA TRP A 73 8.75 5.85 8.79
C TRP A 73 7.86 6.13 10.01
N PRO A 74 8.46 6.42 11.20
CA PRO A 74 7.68 6.76 12.39
C PRO A 74 6.99 8.11 12.19
N LEU A 75 5.70 8.21 12.53
CA LEU A 75 4.95 9.47 12.44
C LEU A 75 5.30 10.44 13.59
N THR A 76 5.91 9.94 14.65
CA THR A 76 6.19 10.67 15.91
C THR A 76 6.72 12.10 15.73
N PRO A 77 7.61 12.42 14.76
CA PRO A 77 8.11 13.79 14.60
C PRO A 77 7.07 14.80 14.10
N PHE A 78 5.93 14.33 13.57
CA PHE A 78 4.95 15.17 12.86
C PHE A 78 3.56 15.13 13.49
N ILE A 79 3.37 14.38 14.56
CA ILE A 79 2.09 14.20 15.25
C ILE A 79 2.11 14.83 16.64
N ARG A 80 0.95 15.23 17.12
CA ARG A 80 0.80 15.74 18.48
C ARG A 80 0.81 14.60 19.51
N LYS A 81 0.01 13.55 19.28
CA LYS A 81 -0.12 12.37 20.17
C LYS A 81 -0.28 11.10 19.36
N SER A 82 0.10 9.95 19.93
CA SER A 82 -0.13 8.62 19.38
C SER A 82 -0.93 7.78 20.36
N TYR A 83 -2.01 7.17 19.89
CA TYR A 83 -2.92 6.32 20.65
C TYR A 83 -2.90 4.90 20.10
N ARG A 84 -2.85 3.92 20.99
CA ARG A 84 -2.92 2.50 20.63
C ARG A 84 -4.30 1.98 20.97
N VAL A 85 -5.02 1.53 19.96
CA VAL A 85 -6.33 0.93 20.09
C VAL A 85 -6.19 -0.56 19.83
N SER A 86 -6.31 -1.36 20.90
CA SER A 86 -6.28 -2.82 20.76
C SER A 86 -7.53 -3.29 20.03
N VAL A 87 -7.36 -3.99 18.93
CA VAL A 87 -8.46 -4.62 18.18
C VAL A 87 -8.39 -6.14 18.34
N PRO A 88 -9.54 -6.85 18.35
CA PRO A 88 -9.52 -8.30 18.49
C PRO A 88 -8.72 -8.97 17.38
N PRO A 89 -8.04 -10.09 17.66
CA PRO A 89 -7.26 -10.80 16.66
C PRO A 89 -8.13 -11.28 15.50
N ILE A 90 -7.68 -11.04 14.27
CA ILE A 90 -8.31 -11.61 13.08
C ILE A 90 -8.03 -13.12 13.09
N ALA A 91 -9.08 -13.93 13.13
CA ALA A 91 -8.94 -15.38 13.08
C ALA A 91 -8.47 -15.80 11.67
N ASN A 92 -7.14 -15.88 11.48
CA ASN A 92 -6.52 -16.22 10.17
C ASN A 92 -6.24 -17.72 10.00
N ARG A 93 -6.87 -18.59 10.81
CA ARG A 93 -6.59 -20.02 10.73
C ARG A 93 -7.69 -20.74 9.95
N TYR A 94 -7.55 -20.75 8.63
CA TYR A 94 -8.22 -21.76 7.81
C TYR A 94 -7.66 -23.13 8.20
N ARG A 95 -8.37 -23.85 9.03
CA ARG A 95 -8.02 -25.22 9.36
C ARG A 95 -8.63 -26.16 8.31
N PRO A 96 -7.91 -27.18 7.85
CA PRO A 96 -8.36 -28.06 6.76
C PRO A 96 -9.47 -29.05 7.17
N TYR A 97 -10.12 -28.82 8.31
CA TYR A 97 -11.21 -29.67 8.79
C TYR A 97 -12.55 -28.95 8.66
N VAL A 98 -13.57 -29.62 8.11
CA VAL A 98 -14.90 -29.04 7.84
C VAL A 98 -15.48 -28.36 9.09
N LEU A 99 -15.49 -29.04 10.24
CA LEU A 99 -15.99 -28.47 11.50
C LEU A 99 -15.19 -27.24 11.91
N ALA A 100 -13.85 -27.27 11.77
CA ALA A 100 -12.99 -26.14 12.12
C ALA A 100 -13.19 -24.96 11.15
N ALA A 101 -13.51 -25.21 9.89
CA ALA A 101 -13.84 -24.16 8.93
C ALA A 101 -15.15 -23.47 9.27
N TRP A 102 -16.19 -24.21 9.70
CA TRP A 102 -17.46 -23.64 10.15
C TRP A 102 -17.35 -22.94 11.52
N ILE A 103 -16.52 -23.46 12.43
CA ILE A 103 -16.16 -22.72 13.67
C ILE A 103 -15.51 -21.39 13.30
N GLY A 104 -14.68 -21.35 12.26
CA GLY A 104 -14.11 -20.10 11.72
C GLY A 104 -15.17 -19.07 11.29
N VAL A 105 -16.28 -19.51 10.70
CA VAL A 105 -17.42 -18.63 10.35
C VAL A 105 -18.06 -18.03 11.60
N MET A 106 -18.24 -18.84 12.64
CA MET A 106 -18.80 -18.36 13.92
C MET A 106 -17.85 -17.37 14.61
N GLN A 107 -16.56 -17.68 14.65
CA GLN A 107 -15.53 -16.81 15.19
C GLN A 107 -15.46 -15.48 14.42
N GLU A 108 -15.56 -15.50 13.11
CA GLU A 108 -15.59 -14.30 12.28
C GLU A 108 -16.78 -13.39 12.64
N ARG A 109 -17.97 -13.96 12.79
CA ARG A 109 -19.18 -13.20 13.20
C ARG A 109 -19.04 -12.61 14.61
N GLN A 110 -18.48 -13.38 15.54
CA GLN A 110 -18.24 -12.91 16.91
C GLN A 110 -17.23 -11.77 16.93
N GLN A 111 -16.19 -11.87 16.15
CA GLN A 111 -15.15 -10.84 16.00
C GLN A 111 -15.70 -9.55 15.42
N VAL A 112 -16.52 -9.64 14.36
CA VAL A 112 -17.21 -8.47 13.79
C VAL A 112 -18.06 -7.74 14.84
N ARG A 113 -18.77 -8.48 15.70
CA ARG A 113 -19.57 -7.89 16.79
C ARG A 113 -18.70 -7.20 17.84
N ALA A 114 -17.59 -7.84 18.23
CA ALA A 114 -16.65 -7.27 19.20
C ALA A 114 -16.00 -5.98 18.67
N LEU A 115 -15.60 -5.97 17.38
CA LEU A 115 -15.11 -4.77 16.72
C LEU A 115 -16.14 -3.65 16.67
N ALA A 116 -17.40 -3.94 16.37
CA ALA A 116 -18.47 -2.94 16.34
C ALA A 116 -18.66 -2.25 17.70
N CYS A 117 -18.53 -2.98 18.81
CA CYS A 117 -18.57 -2.37 20.14
C CYS A 117 -17.39 -1.43 20.37
N GLN A 118 -16.16 -1.89 20.08
CA GLN A 118 -14.96 -1.09 20.25
C GLN A 118 -14.95 0.16 19.37
N PHE A 119 -15.38 0.03 18.11
CA PHE A 119 -15.43 1.18 17.19
C PHE A 119 -16.52 2.18 17.57
N ARG A 120 -17.61 1.73 18.21
CA ARG A 120 -18.61 2.65 18.77
C ARG A 120 -18.03 3.47 19.92
N ASP A 121 -17.25 2.85 20.79
CA ASP A 121 -16.61 3.54 21.92
C ASP A 121 -15.53 4.50 21.39
N LEU A 122 -14.70 4.04 20.45
CA LEU A 122 -13.73 4.90 19.77
C LEU A 122 -14.40 6.07 19.05
N GLY A 123 -15.51 5.86 18.34
CA GLY A 123 -16.25 6.92 17.66
C GLY A 123 -16.76 8.00 18.63
N ARG A 124 -17.23 7.62 19.83
CA ARG A 124 -17.62 8.55 20.90
C ARG A 124 -16.40 9.33 21.41
N GLU A 125 -15.27 8.65 21.63
CA GLU A 125 -14.02 9.28 22.05
C GLU A 125 -13.53 10.30 21.03
N LEU A 126 -13.49 9.92 19.75
CA LEU A 126 -13.06 10.82 18.67
C LEU A 126 -13.95 12.08 18.59
N LYS A 127 -15.28 11.90 18.74
CA LYS A 127 -16.22 13.04 18.81
C LYS A 127 -15.92 13.94 20.00
N ALA A 128 -15.74 13.37 21.18
CA ALA A 128 -15.50 14.12 22.41
C ALA A 128 -14.19 14.91 22.38
N ARG A 129 -13.17 14.43 21.62
CA ARG A 129 -11.88 15.11 21.44
C ARG A 129 -11.93 16.29 20.45
N GLY A 130 -13.03 16.43 19.68
CA GLY A 130 -13.27 17.58 18.81
C GLY A 130 -12.36 17.64 17.58
N TYR A 131 -12.10 16.52 16.93
CA TYR A 131 -11.44 16.48 15.63
C TYR A 131 -12.34 17.08 14.54
N ASP A 132 -11.74 17.71 13.54
CA ASP A 132 -12.48 18.24 12.39
C ASP A 132 -12.92 17.09 11.47
N TYR A 133 -12.08 16.04 11.34
CA TYR A 133 -12.42 14.81 10.62
C TYR A 133 -11.53 13.63 11.04
N VAL A 134 -11.93 12.45 10.61
CA VAL A 134 -11.20 11.19 10.81
C VAL A 134 -10.67 10.70 9.48
N HIS A 135 -9.35 10.57 9.36
CA HIS A 135 -8.69 9.89 8.24
C HIS A 135 -8.47 8.42 8.55
N ILE A 136 -8.78 7.55 7.62
CA ILE A 136 -8.65 6.09 7.77
C ILE A 136 -7.82 5.55 6.62
N ASP A 137 -6.61 5.11 6.91
CA ASP A 137 -5.79 4.34 5.97
C ASP A 137 -6.35 2.94 5.82
N HIS A 138 -6.74 2.61 4.60
CA HIS A 138 -7.28 1.32 4.27
C HIS A 138 -6.19 0.39 3.76
N CYS A 139 -5.57 -0.35 4.67
CA CYS A 139 -4.62 -1.43 4.40
C CYS A 139 -5.21 -2.77 4.81
N PHE A 140 -4.98 -3.79 4.02
CA PHE A 140 -5.40 -5.17 4.33
C PHE A 140 -4.36 -5.88 5.24
N PRO A 141 -4.78 -6.78 6.14
CA PRO A 141 -6.14 -7.21 6.49
C PRO A 141 -6.66 -6.46 7.71
N SER A 142 -7.22 -5.30 7.54
CA SER A 142 -7.76 -4.54 8.65
C SER A 142 -9.23 -4.22 8.41
N TYR A 143 -10.04 -4.42 9.42
CA TYR A 143 -11.43 -3.97 9.42
C TYR A 143 -11.57 -2.47 9.73
N THR A 144 -10.51 -1.67 9.56
CA THR A 144 -10.48 -0.26 9.95
C THR A 144 -11.59 0.56 9.32
N VAL A 145 -11.96 0.23 8.09
CA VAL A 145 -13.06 0.92 7.38
C VAL A 145 -14.41 0.79 8.09
N GLN A 146 -14.62 -0.25 8.92
CA GLN A 146 -15.84 -0.39 9.68
C GLN A 146 -16.01 0.68 10.76
N LEU A 147 -14.94 1.38 11.11
CA LEU A 147 -15.01 2.52 12.03
C LEU A 147 -15.98 3.59 11.51
N THR A 148 -16.07 3.78 10.18
CA THR A 148 -16.97 4.78 9.58
C THR A 148 -18.45 4.56 9.94
N GLU A 149 -18.89 3.32 10.16
CA GLU A 149 -20.26 3.00 10.57
C GLU A 149 -20.61 3.55 11.98
N HIS A 150 -19.60 3.96 12.73
CA HIS A 150 -19.73 4.41 14.14
C HIS A 150 -19.25 5.86 14.35
N LEU A 151 -18.89 6.57 13.27
CA LEU A 151 -18.46 7.95 13.34
C LEU A 151 -19.63 8.90 13.12
N SER A 152 -19.67 9.98 13.91
CA SER A 152 -20.51 11.15 13.67
C SER A 152 -19.72 12.35 13.11
N LEU A 153 -18.40 12.18 12.94
CA LEU A 153 -17.50 13.14 12.31
C LEU A 153 -17.37 12.82 10.82
N PRO A 154 -17.04 13.81 9.99
CA PRO A 154 -16.63 13.56 8.62
C PRO A 154 -15.51 12.53 8.59
N SER A 155 -15.61 11.54 7.70
CA SER A 155 -14.62 10.47 7.59
C SER A 155 -14.11 10.33 6.16
N ILE A 156 -12.80 10.21 6.05
CA ILE A 156 -12.09 10.08 4.79
C ILE A 156 -11.38 8.72 4.80
N ILE A 157 -11.68 7.89 3.82
CA ILE A 157 -10.94 6.63 3.63
C ILE A 157 -9.96 6.82 2.48
N TYR A 158 -8.69 6.52 2.74
CA TYR A 158 -7.69 6.41 1.68
C TYR A 158 -7.45 4.93 1.38
N SER A 159 -7.92 4.47 0.22
CA SER A 159 -7.77 3.08 -0.22
C SER A 159 -6.47 2.91 -1.01
N HIS A 160 -5.47 2.26 -0.40
CA HIS A 160 -4.14 2.04 -0.97
C HIS A 160 -4.11 0.92 -2.01
N GLU A 161 -5.07 0.02 -1.96
CA GLU A 161 -5.17 -1.14 -2.86
C GLU A 161 -6.57 -1.25 -3.45
N ALA A 162 -6.68 -1.78 -4.66
CA ALA A 162 -7.96 -2.18 -5.21
C ALA A 162 -8.55 -3.33 -4.38
N THR A 163 -9.78 -3.17 -3.90
CA THR A 163 -10.40 -4.03 -2.85
C THR A 163 -10.39 -5.53 -3.16
N ASP A 164 -10.31 -5.94 -4.42
CA ASP A 164 -10.45 -7.35 -4.80
C ASP A 164 -9.12 -8.12 -4.91
N ALA A 165 -7.98 -7.46 -5.02
CA ALA A 165 -6.70 -8.15 -4.92
C ALA A 165 -6.55 -8.88 -3.58
N ARG A 166 -7.33 -8.48 -2.58
CA ARG A 166 -7.37 -9.04 -1.23
C ARG A 166 -8.16 -10.32 -1.10
N PHE A 167 -9.15 -10.52 -1.97
CA PHE A 167 -10.04 -11.69 -1.96
C PHE A 167 -9.75 -12.67 -3.09
N GLN A 168 -8.86 -12.29 -4.03
CA GLN A 168 -8.33 -13.19 -5.07
C GLN A 168 -7.16 -13.98 -4.48
N GLY A 169 -7.30 -15.29 -4.41
CA GLY A 169 -6.21 -16.18 -4.04
C GLY A 169 -6.16 -16.60 -2.56
N GLN A 170 -7.26 -16.52 -1.84
CA GLN A 170 -7.38 -17.33 -0.65
C GLN A 170 -7.53 -18.77 -1.11
N ASP A 171 -6.57 -19.62 -0.70
CA ASP A 171 -6.46 -21.01 -1.09
C ASP A 171 -7.79 -21.73 -0.97
N ILE A 172 -8.50 -21.79 -2.08
CA ILE A 172 -9.62 -22.69 -2.22
C ILE A 172 -8.96 -24.09 -2.28
N LEU A 173 -9.29 -24.93 -1.34
CA LEU A 173 -8.80 -26.30 -1.34
C LEU A 173 -9.18 -26.95 -2.67
N SER A 174 -8.22 -27.15 -3.55
CA SER A 174 -8.42 -27.86 -4.80
C SER A 174 -8.21 -29.35 -4.56
N ALA A 175 -9.21 -30.16 -4.88
CA ALA A 175 -9.01 -31.58 -5.00
C ALA A 175 -8.71 -31.88 -6.47
N PRO A 176 -7.66 -32.68 -6.81
CA PRO A 176 -7.38 -33.11 -8.17
C PRO A 176 -8.63 -33.73 -8.80
N SER A 177 -8.78 -33.61 -10.12
CA SER A 177 -9.97 -34.13 -10.85
C SER A 177 -10.14 -35.64 -10.67
N ASN A 178 -9.05 -36.38 -10.47
CA ASN A 178 -8.99 -37.81 -10.21
C ASN A 178 -9.14 -38.17 -8.73
N ALA A 179 -9.32 -37.22 -7.83
CA ALA A 179 -9.48 -37.51 -6.41
C ALA A 179 -10.78 -38.26 -6.12
N PRO A 180 -10.84 -39.16 -5.13
CA PRO A 180 -12.04 -39.83 -4.68
C PRO A 180 -13.17 -38.85 -4.36
N TRP A 181 -14.42 -39.25 -4.62
CA TRP A 181 -15.59 -38.40 -4.44
C TRP A 181 -15.69 -37.78 -3.03
N TRP A 182 -15.29 -38.50 -1.98
CA TRP A 182 -15.32 -38.01 -0.61
C TRP A 182 -14.31 -36.87 -0.38
N ARG A 183 -13.12 -36.91 -1.01
CA ARG A 183 -12.14 -35.81 -0.97
C ARG A 183 -12.67 -34.56 -1.67
N ARG A 184 -13.34 -34.75 -2.80
CA ARG A 184 -13.98 -33.65 -3.55
C ARG A 184 -15.09 -32.99 -2.74
N ASN A 185 -15.98 -33.79 -2.13
CA ASN A 185 -17.06 -33.29 -1.27
C ASN A 185 -16.52 -32.63 0.00
N TYR A 186 -15.47 -33.17 0.59
CA TYR A 186 -14.79 -32.56 1.71
C TYR A 186 -14.21 -31.19 1.38
N ALA A 187 -13.49 -31.05 0.26
CA ALA A 187 -12.96 -29.79 -0.24
C ALA A 187 -14.10 -28.78 -0.51
N ALA A 188 -15.20 -29.24 -1.12
CA ALA A 188 -16.37 -28.39 -1.37
C ALA A 188 -17.01 -27.82 -0.10
N LEU A 189 -17.14 -28.65 0.96
CA LEU A 189 -17.66 -28.21 2.26
C LEU A 189 -16.74 -27.19 2.95
N CYS A 190 -15.43 -27.42 2.93
CA CYS A 190 -14.46 -26.48 3.45
C CYS A 190 -14.50 -25.16 2.66
N ASN A 191 -14.53 -25.24 1.32
CA ASN A 191 -14.60 -24.09 0.44
C ASN A 191 -15.88 -23.28 0.67
N SER A 192 -17.02 -23.94 0.95
CA SER A 192 -18.26 -23.24 1.30
C SER A 192 -18.10 -22.39 2.55
N ALA A 193 -17.48 -22.93 3.61
CA ALA A 193 -17.20 -22.19 4.83
C ALA A 193 -16.23 -21.01 4.59
N ILE A 194 -15.15 -21.25 3.84
CA ILE A 194 -14.17 -20.22 3.47
C ILE A 194 -14.87 -19.10 2.68
N SER A 195 -15.67 -19.46 1.66
CA SER A 195 -16.43 -18.49 0.87
C SER A 195 -17.39 -17.66 1.72
N LYS A 196 -17.96 -18.25 2.78
CA LYS A 196 -18.82 -17.54 3.74
C LYS A 196 -18.05 -16.51 4.56
N VAL A 197 -16.85 -16.87 5.05
CA VAL A 197 -15.97 -15.92 5.76
C VAL A 197 -15.57 -14.77 4.82
N VAL A 198 -15.15 -15.08 3.60
CA VAL A 198 -14.81 -14.07 2.58
C VAL A 198 -16.00 -13.14 2.30
N SER A 199 -17.20 -13.71 2.16
CA SER A 199 -18.42 -12.92 1.94
C SER A 199 -18.72 -11.98 3.10
N ILE A 200 -18.60 -12.44 4.36
CA ILE A 200 -18.79 -11.60 5.54
C ILE A 200 -17.78 -10.43 5.53
N ARG A 201 -16.50 -10.71 5.28
CA ARG A 201 -15.46 -9.69 5.21
C ARG A 201 -15.74 -8.66 4.13
N ARG A 202 -16.08 -9.14 2.91
CA ARG A 202 -16.40 -8.26 1.78
C ARG A 202 -17.60 -7.36 2.07
N GLN A 203 -18.68 -7.91 2.63
CA GLN A 203 -19.87 -7.13 2.98
C GLN A 203 -19.55 -6.03 3.99
N ARG A 204 -18.68 -6.31 4.97
CA ARG A 204 -18.27 -5.34 5.99
C ARG A 204 -17.35 -4.27 5.43
N ASP A 205 -16.41 -4.66 4.59
CA ASP A 205 -15.53 -3.73 3.89
C ASP A 205 -16.35 -2.73 3.04
N LEU A 206 -17.33 -3.26 2.30
CA LEU A 206 -18.25 -2.44 1.51
C LEU A 206 -19.12 -1.51 2.36
N ALA A 207 -19.64 -2.00 3.48
CA ALA A 207 -20.45 -1.17 4.38
C ALA A 207 -19.61 -0.01 4.94
N GLY A 208 -18.39 -0.28 5.39
CA GLY A 208 -17.48 0.74 5.86
C GLY A 208 -17.10 1.77 4.78
N LEU A 209 -16.78 1.31 3.57
CA LEU A 209 -16.49 2.19 2.44
C LEU A 209 -17.69 3.08 2.06
N ARG A 210 -18.91 2.55 2.11
CA ARG A 210 -20.16 3.31 1.86
C ARG A 210 -20.50 4.29 2.97
N GLY A 211 -20.05 4.00 4.19
CA GLY A 211 -20.23 4.88 5.35
C GLY A 211 -19.29 6.07 5.37
N ALA A 212 -18.26 6.09 4.53
CA ALA A 212 -17.31 7.19 4.46
C ALA A 212 -17.91 8.43 3.79
N GLY A 213 -17.53 9.61 4.28
CA GLY A 213 -17.84 10.86 3.63
C GLY A 213 -17.10 11.04 2.30
N LEU A 214 -15.88 10.49 2.21
CA LEU A 214 -15.06 10.52 1.01
C LEU A 214 -14.20 9.24 0.94
N VAL A 215 -14.10 8.68 -0.25
CA VAL A 215 -13.14 7.60 -0.54
C VAL A 215 -12.13 8.12 -1.56
N LEU A 216 -10.86 8.06 -1.17
CA LEU A 216 -9.72 8.41 -2.02
C LEU A 216 -9.00 7.14 -2.49
N THR A 217 -8.44 7.21 -3.70
CA THR A 217 -7.59 6.18 -4.27
C THR A 217 -6.31 6.80 -4.84
N ASN A 218 -5.26 6.00 -4.92
CA ASN A 218 -3.94 6.46 -5.37
C ASN A 218 -3.77 6.51 -6.90
N SER A 219 -4.70 5.97 -7.67
CA SER A 219 -4.62 5.91 -9.14
C SER A 219 -5.99 5.83 -9.79
N CYS A 220 -6.09 6.17 -11.07
CA CYS A 220 -7.28 5.93 -11.87
C CYS A 220 -7.58 4.43 -11.98
N TYR A 221 -6.54 3.60 -12.08
CA TYR A 221 -6.69 2.15 -12.05
C TYR A 221 -7.41 1.67 -10.76
N SER A 222 -6.98 2.15 -9.59
CA SER A 222 -7.62 1.80 -8.32
C SER A 222 -9.05 2.32 -8.24
N LYS A 223 -9.33 3.52 -8.76
CA LYS A 223 -10.68 4.09 -8.87
C LYS A 223 -11.58 3.23 -9.75
N GLU A 224 -11.13 2.88 -10.96
CA GLU A 224 -11.88 2.03 -11.88
C GLU A 224 -12.15 0.65 -11.26
N ALA A 225 -11.15 0.02 -10.66
CA ALA A 225 -11.28 -1.28 -10.01
C ALA A 225 -12.29 -1.23 -8.86
N LEU A 226 -12.29 -0.17 -8.06
CA LEU A 226 -13.25 0.04 -6.99
C LEU A 226 -14.67 0.23 -7.53
N PHE A 227 -14.83 1.02 -8.60
CA PHE A 227 -16.12 1.25 -9.23
C PHE A 227 -16.68 0.00 -9.92
N GLN A 228 -15.89 -0.66 -10.75
CA GLN A 228 -16.34 -1.85 -11.50
C GLN A 228 -16.81 -2.99 -10.58
N ARG A 229 -16.17 -3.13 -9.42
CA ARG A 229 -16.41 -4.27 -8.53
C ARG A 229 -17.40 -4.00 -7.42
N ASN A 230 -17.48 -2.78 -6.98
CA ASN A 230 -18.24 -2.40 -5.78
C ASN A 230 -19.28 -1.31 -6.03
N HIS A 231 -19.34 -0.76 -7.26
CA HIS A 231 -20.15 0.40 -7.63
C HIS A 231 -19.95 1.58 -6.66
N LEU A 232 -18.70 1.77 -6.21
CA LEU A 232 -18.32 2.87 -5.32
C LEU A 232 -17.58 3.94 -6.10
N SER A 233 -18.07 5.17 -5.96
CA SER A 233 -17.37 6.35 -6.47
C SER A 233 -16.21 6.70 -5.54
N SER A 234 -15.10 7.13 -6.11
CA SER A 234 -13.94 7.62 -5.36
C SER A 234 -13.24 8.74 -6.12
N SER A 235 -12.53 9.60 -5.40
CA SER A 235 -11.65 10.63 -5.99
C SER A 235 -10.22 10.12 -6.05
N VAL A 236 -9.50 10.49 -7.12
CA VAL A 236 -8.09 10.11 -7.27
C VAL A 236 -7.21 11.16 -6.61
N CYS A 237 -6.44 10.73 -5.64
CA CYS A 237 -5.39 11.51 -5.01
C CYS A 237 -4.08 10.73 -5.14
N ARG A 238 -3.26 11.07 -6.15
CA ARG A 238 -2.03 10.32 -6.46
C ARG A 238 -0.96 10.54 -5.42
N TYR A 239 -0.14 9.53 -5.19
CA TYR A 239 1.07 9.70 -4.37
C TYR A 239 2.10 10.56 -5.06
N GLY A 240 2.96 11.14 -4.24
CA GLY A 240 4.20 11.74 -4.68
C GLY A 240 5.41 10.87 -4.36
N VAL A 241 6.58 11.41 -4.65
CA VAL A 241 7.88 10.91 -4.19
C VAL A 241 8.65 12.05 -3.52
N ASP A 242 9.49 11.69 -2.55
CA ASP A 242 10.39 12.66 -1.90
C ASP A 242 11.60 12.92 -2.81
N VAL A 243 11.51 13.99 -3.58
CA VAL A 243 12.55 14.40 -4.54
C VAL A 243 13.81 14.98 -3.87
N ASP A 244 13.76 15.28 -2.58
CA ASP A 244 14.95 15.68 -1.81
C ASP A 244 15.81 14.45 -1.47
N THR A 245 15.17 13.33 -1.20
CA THR A 245 15.80 12.03 -0.95
C THR A 245 16.12 11.30 -2.25
N PHE A 246 15.13 11.13 -3.14
CA PHE A 246 15.29 10.46 -4.44
C PHE A 246 15.61 11.48 -5.52
N LYS A 247 16.88 11.60 -5.84
CA LYS A 247 17.39 12.56 -6.82
C LYS A 247 18.60 12.00 -7.58
N PRO A 248 18.94 12.57 -8.75
CA PRO A 248 20.12 12.18 -9.49
C PRO A 248 21.41 12.50 -8.73
N LEU A 249 22.24 11.49 -8.49
CA LEU A 249 23.55 11.62 -7.83
C LEU A 249 24.73 11.70 -8.81
N ARG A 250 24.44 11.65 -10.13
CA ARG A 250 25.46 11.67 -11.20
C ARG A 250 26.52 10.58 -11.06
N LEU A 251 26.13 9.41 -10.54
CA LEU A 251 27.00 8.24 -10.44
C LEU A 251 27.14 7.54 -11.80
N PRO A 252 28.27 6.86 -12.06
CA PRO A 252 28.41 6.02 -13.23
C PRO A 252 27.43 4.85 -13.17
N ARG A 253 26.70 4.61 -14.27
CA ARG A 253 25.72 3.51 -14.34
C ARG A 253 26.38 2.22 -14.79
N ALA A 254 26.21 1.18 -14.02
CA ALA A 254 26.65 -0.17 -14.35
C ALA A 254 25.69 -0.82 -15.36
N LYS A 255 26.19 -1.80 -16.11
CA LYS A 255 25.39 -2.68 -16.98
C LYS A 255 24.59 -3.68 -16.11
N THR A 256 23.63 -3.14 -15.38
CA THR A 256 22.82 -3.86 -14.38
C THR A 256 21.37 -3.39 -14.46
N VAL A 257 20.42 -4.28 -14.35
CA VAL A 257 18.99 -3.96 -14.20
C VAL A 257 18.53 -4.25 -12.79
N LEU A 258 17.66 -3.42 -12.28
CA LEU A 258 17.05 -3.55 -10.95
C LEU A 258 15.61 -4.07 -11.08
N SER A 259 15.24 -5.03 -10.24
CA SER A 259 13.86 -5.37 -9.97
C SER A 259 13.59 -5.13 -8.49
N ALA A 260 12.59 -4.33 -8.13
CA ALA A 260 12.39 -3.93 -6.75
C ALA A 260 10.97 -4.26 -6.24
N GLY A 261 10.92 -4.78 -5.02
CA GLY A 261 9.67 -5.17 -4.36
C GLY A 261 9.80 -6.44 -3.54
N ARG A 262 8.75 -6.82 -2.82
CA ARG A 262 8.72 -8.07 -2.04
C ARG A 262 8.94 -9.28 -2.95
N ILE A 263 9.64 -10.30 -2.44
CA ILE A 263 9.83 -11.57 -3.17
C ILE A 263 8.56 -12.40 -3.06
N VAL A 264 7.59 -12.08 -3.93
CA VAL A 264 6.33 -12.80 -4.09
C VAL A 264 6.01 -12.89 -5.59
N GLU A 265 5.32 -13.95 -6.03
CA GLU A 265 5.04 -14.20 -7.46
C GLU A 265 4.35 -13.00 -8.15
N LYS A 266 3.48 -12.30 -7.43
CA LYS A 266 2.80 -11.10 -7.96
C LYS A 266 3.76 -10.00 -8.43
N LYS A 267 5.00 -9.95 -7.90
CA LYS A 267 6.02 -8.97 -8.33
C LYS A 267 6.79 -9.39 -9.56
N GLN A 268 6.64 -10.64 -10.01
CA GLN A 268 7.13 -11.13 -11.30
C GLN A 268 8.66 -10.98 -11.51
N HIS A 269 9.46 -11.16 -10.44
CA HIS A 269 10.93 -11.09 -10.55
C HIS A 269 11.49 -12.15 -11.51
N HIS A 270 10.83 -13.31 -11.64
CA HIS A 270 11.20 -14.35 -12.59
C HIS A 270 11.09 -13.87 -14.04
N THR A 271 10.08 -13.08 -14.38
CA THR A 271 9.94 -12.50 -15.73
C THR A 271 11.13 -11.60 -16.08
N VAL A 272 11.68 -10.87 -15.09
CA VAL A 272 12.87 -10.03 -15.30
C VAL A 272 14.11 -10.88 -15.58
N ILE A 273 14.31 -11.98 -14.82
CA ILE A 273 15.42 -12.91 -15.05
C ILE A 273 15.30 -13.55 -16.44
N GLN A 274 14.11 -14.00 -16.82
CA GLN A 274 13.84 -14.58 -18.13
C GLN A 274 14.07 -13.57 -19.28
N ALA A 275 13.62 -12.33 -19.11
CA ALA A 275 13.82 -11.27 -20.09
C ALA A 275 15.31 -10.96 -20.31
N VAL A 276 16.11 -10.93 -19.24
CA VAL A 276 17.57 -10.78 -19.37
C VAL A 276 18.19 -11.99 -20.07
N ALA A 277 17.66 -13.19 -19.87
CA ALA A 277 18.16 -14.40 -20.50
C ALA A 277 17.94 -14.46 -22.02
N THR A 278 16.99 -13.70 -22.58
CA THR A 278 16.80 -13.60 -24.04
C THR A 278 17.94 -12.85 -24.75
N ILE A 279 18.71 -12.05 -24.00
CA ILE A 279 19.84 -11.28 -24.50
C ILE A 279 21.06 -12.18 -24.65
N SER A 280 21.89 -11.95 -25.66
CA SER A 280 23.13 -12.72 -25.86
C SER A 280 24.02 -12.69 -24.61
N GLU A 281 24.66 -13.79 -24.26
CA GLU A 281 25.39 -13.95 -22.99
C GLU A 281 26.48 -12.87 -22.80
N ALA A 282 27.14 -12.46 -23.87
CA ALA A 282 28.16 -11.41 -23.86
C ALA A 282 27.59 -10.03 -23.52
N GLU A 283 26.32 -9.78 -23.88
CA GLU A 283 25.65 -8.48 -23.68
C GLU A 283 24.71 -8.45 -22.48
N ARG A 284 24.52 -9.56 -21.77
CA ARG A 284 23.62 -9.67 -20.63
C ARG A 284 23.98 -8.69 -19.51
N PRO A 285 23.03 -7.90 -19.01
CA PRO A 285 23.23 -7.17 -17.76
C PRO A 285 23.10 -8.11 -16.56
N ALA A 286 23.70 -7.75 -15.44
CA ALA A 286 23.39 -8.38 -14.17
C ALA A 286 21.99 -7.97 -13.69
N VAL A 287 21.34 -8.82 -12.91
CA VAL A 287 20.04 -8.53 -12.26
C VAL A 287 20.26 -8.34 -10.77
N ILE A 288 19.79 -7.22 -10.22
CA ILE A 288 19.67 -7.00 -8.78
C ILE A 288 18.19 -7.05 -8.41
N ILE A 289 17.84 -7.85 -7.41
CA ILE A 289 16.52 -7.80 -6.78
C ILE A 289 16.67 -7.10 -5.44
N ALA A 290 16.05 -5.92 -5.29
CA ALA A 290 15.98 -5.23 -4.01
C ALA A 290 14.62 -5.51 -3.34
N THR A 291 14.64 -6.12 -2.16
CA THR A 291 13.43 -6.50 -1.42
C THR A 291 13.43 -5.87 -0.03
N PRO A 292 12.31 -5.22 0.41
CA PRO A 292 12.19 -4.73 1.76
C PRO A 292 12.13 -5.90 2.75
N GLU A 293 12.36 -5.60 4.04
CA GLU A 293 12.07 -6.55 5.11
C GLU A 293 10.60 -6.98 5.02
N THR A 294 10.38 -8.27 4.88
CA THR A 294 9.04 -8.84 4.75
C THR A 294 8.78 -9.75 5.95
N PRO A 295 7.66 -9.60 6.65
CA PRO A 295 7.31 -10.54 7.71
C PRO A 295 7.28 -11.97 7.17
N ALA A 296 7.81 -12.94 7.92
CA ALA A 296 7.94 -14.35 7.50
C ALA A 296 6.62 -14.97 6.97
N ARG A 297 5.45 -14.46 7.39
CA ARG A 297 4.14 -14.89 6.87
C ARG A 297 3.83 -14.39 5.45
N GLN A 298 4.59 -13.44 4.93
CA GLN A 298 4.37 -12.80 3.63
C GLN A 298 5.52 -13.09 2.67
N GLU A 299 6.60 -13.72 3.11
CA GLU A 299 7.64 -14.26 2.24
C GLU A 299 7.20 -15.61 1.68
N ASP A 300 7.56 -15.85 0.44
CA ASP A 300 7.55 -17.16 -0.18
C ASP A 300 9.01 -17.65 -0.31
N PRO A 301 9.51 -18.43 0.67
CA PRO A 301 10.89 -18.92 0.64
C PRO A 301 11.17 -19.80 -0.58
N ASP A 302 10.18 -20.57 -1.02
CA ASP A 302 10.29 -21.43 -2.20
C ASP A 302 10.44 -20.58 -3.46
N TYR A 303 9.76 -19.44 -3.54
CA TYR A 303 9.90 -18.53 -4.67
C TYR A 303 11.29 -17.90 -4.73
N SER A 304 11.87 -17.47 -3.61
CA SER A 304 13.26 -16.99 -3.57
C SER A 304 14.23 -18.01 -4.10
N HIS A 305 14.12 -19.28 -3.63
CA HIS A 305 14.97 -20.36 -4.10
C HIS A 305 14.77 -20.65 -5.61
N ARG A 306 13.52 -20.65 -6.08
CA ARG A 306 13.22 -20.80 -7.52
C ARG A 306 13.87 -19.70 -8.37
N LEU A 307 13.91 -18.43 -7.89
CA LEU A 307 14.58 -17.32 -8.59
C LEU A 307 16.09 -17.56 -8.71
N GLU A 308 16.74 -17.98 -7.63
CA GLU A 308 18.17 -18.28 -7.62
C GLU A 308 18.51 -19.47 -8.54
N GLN A 309 17.71 -20.53 -8.50
CA GLN A 309 17.90 -21.69 -9.39
C GLN A 309 17.68 -21.31 -10.85
N MET A 310 16.62 -20.58 -11.16
CA MET A 310 16.32 -20.08 -12.51
C MET A 310 17.47 -19.23 -13.06
N ALA A 311 18.04 -18.34 -12.26
CA ALA A 311 19.16 -17.50 -12.68
C ALA A 311 20.39 -18.33 -13.01
N LYS A 312 20.69 -19.37 -12.24
CA LYS A 312 21.78 -20.33 -12.53
C LYS A 312 21.54 -21.09 -13.83
N ASP A 313 20.35 -21.66 -14.00
CA ASP A 313 19.99 -22.46 -15.17
C ASP A 313 20.06 -21.64 -16.47
N LEU A 314 19.63 -20.37 -16.39
CA LEU A 314 19.62 -19.41 -17.50
C LEU A 314 20.95 -18.65 -17.65
N ARG A 315 21.94 -18.89 -16.79
CA ARG A 315 23.25 -18.21 -16.77
C ARG A 315 23.10 -16.69 -16.66
N VAL A 316 22.19 -16.22 -15.81
CA VAL A 316 21.98 -14.81 -15.48
C VAL A 316 22.66 -14.51 -14.15
N LYS A 317 23.53 -13.49 -14.10
CA LYS A 317 24.13 -13.04 -12.84
C LYS A 317 23.04 -12.36 -12.00
N LEU A 318 22.68 -12.98 -10.85
CA LEU A 318 21.67 -12.50 -9.94
C LEU A 318 22.27 -12.13 -8.58
N GLU A 319 21.87 -10.99 -8.06
CA GLU A 319 22.13 -10.55 -6.69
C GLU A 319 20.79 -10.21 -6.01
N ILE A 320 20.55 -10.72 -4.79
CA ILE A 320 19.37 -10.38 -4.00
C ILE A 320 19.82 -9.53 -2.81
N ARG A 321 19.42 -8.25 -2.80
CA ARG A 321 19.65 -7.32 -1.69
C ARG A 321 18.43 -7.25 -0.80
N ARG A 322 18.57 -7.76 0.41
CA ARG A 322 17.48 -7.82 1.39
C ARG A 322 17.56 -6.61 2.32
N ASN A 323 16.43 -5.93 2.45
CA ASN A 323 16.26 -4.80 3.36
C ASN A 323 17.33 -3.70 3.21
N PRO A 324 17.61 -3.21 1.97
CA PRO A 324 18.56 -2.13 1.80
C PRO A 324 18.09 -0.90 2.57
N ALA A 325 19.02 -0.21 3.22
CA ALA A 325 18.75 1.09 3.83
C ALA A 325 18.28 2.09 2.74
N GLU A 326 17.51 3.10 3.11
CA GLU A 326 16.98 4.07 2.13
C GLU A 326 18.10 4.72 1.30
N GLN A 327 19.20 5.10 1.92
CA GLN A 327 20.36 5.66 1.23
C GLN A 327 21.00 4.66 0.24
N GLU A 328 21.04 3.39 0.60
CA GLU A 328 21.51 2.32 -0.29
C GLU A 328 20.55 2.12 -1.46
N LEU A 329 19.25 2.18 -1.22
CA LEU A 329 18.24 2.09 -2.29
C LEU A 329 18.33 3.28 -3.26
N VAL A 330 18.52 4.50 -2.75
CA VAL A 330 18.76 5.70 -3.57
C VAL A 330 20.02 5.51 -4.44
N ARG A 331 21.09 4.98 -3.85
CA ARG A 331 22.33 4.70 -4.56
C ARG A 331 22.11 3.64 -5.65
N LEU A 332 21.41 2.55 -5.34
CA LEU A 332 21.05 1.53 -6.32
C LEU A 332 20.30 2.11 -7.51
N TYR A 333 19.28 2.92 -7.27
CA TYR A 333 18.56 3.59 -8.35
C TYR A 333 19.50 4.44 -9.23
N ASN A 334 20.53 5.05 -8.67
CA ASN A 334 21.47 5.87 -9.41
C ASN A 334 22.55 5.07 -10.17
N GLU A 335 22.88 3.85 -9.71
CA GLU A 335 23.95 3.03 -10.26
C GLU A 335 23.48 2.04 -11.35
N VAL A 336 22.20 1.66 -11.36
CA VAL A 336 21.68 0.71 -12.34
C VAL A 336 21.35 1.38 -13.68
N MET A 337 21.42 0.60 -14.77
CA MET A 337 21.06 1.05 -16.11
C MET A 337 19.57 1.33 -16.25
N ALA A 338 18.72 0.50 -15.65
CA ALA A 338 17.28 0.61 -15.70
C ALA A 338 16.61 -0.12 -14.52
N LEU A 339 15.43 0.34 -14.14
CA LEU A 339 14.47 -0.45 -13.36
C LEU A 339 13.59 -1.24 -14.33
N VAL A 340 13.48 -2.57 -14.11
CA VAL A 340 12.53 -3.43 -14.83
C VAL A 340 11.44 -3.85 -13.86
N PHE A 341 10.22 -3.34 -14.06
CA PHE A 341 9.13 -3.43 -13.10
C PHE A 341 7.89 -4.04 -13.75
N MET A 342 7.68 -5.35 -13.51
CA MET A 342 6.69 -6.18 -14.20
C MET A 342 5.57 -6.74 -13.30
N PRO A 343 5.15 -6.08 -12.20
CA PRO A 343 4.18 -6.67 -11.28
C PRO A 343 2.81 -6.86 -11.91
N ILE A 344 2.05 -7.83 -11.40
CA ILE A 344 0.65 -8.06 -11.81
C ILE A 344 -0.25 -7.02 -11.14
N MET A 345 -0.95 -6.23 -11.98
CA MET A 345 -1.99 -5.28 -11.54
C MET A 345 -1.56 -4.44 -10.32
N GLU A 346 -0.39 -3.80 -10.42
CA GLU A 346 0.11 -2.92 -9.37
C GLU A 346 -0.81 -1.70 -9.21
N PRO A 347 -1.29 -1.41 -8.00
CA PRO A 347 -2.21 -0.28 -7.80
C PRO A 347 -1.61 1.08 -8.15
N PHE A 348 -0.31 1.28 -7.87
CA PHE A 348 0.35 2.56 -8.11
C PHE A 348 1.79 2.42 -8.62
N GLY A 349 2.69 1.84 -7.81
CA GLY A 349 4.09 1.63 -8.19
C GLY A 349 5.05 2.77 -7.77
N LEU A 350 5.09 3.09 -6.47
CA LEU A 350 6.07 4.08 -5.92
C LEU A 350 7.51 3.81 -6.36
N VAL A 351 7.89 2.54 -6.47
CA VAL A 351 9.22 2.11 -6.94
C VAL A 351 9.58 2.70 -8.30
N ALA A 352 8.62 2.80 -9.23
CA ALA A 352 8.86 3.40 -10.54
C ALA A 352 9.12 4.91 -10.43
N LEU A 353 8.37 5.62 -9.58
CA LEU A 353 8.58 7.05 -9.33
C LEU A 353 9.92 7.32 -8.65
N GLU A 354 10.31 6.49 -7.67
CA GLU A 354 11.60 6.59 -6.98
C GLU A 354 12.78 6.44 -7.96
N ALA A 355 12.70 5.44 -8.83
CA ALA A 355 13.70 5.22 -9.87
C ALA A 355 13.76 6.41 -10.84
N MET A 356 12.62 6.88 -11.35
CA MET A 356 12.53 8.02 -12.24
C MET A 356 13.04 9.31 -11.58
N ALA A 357 12.75 9.54 -10.30
CA ALA A 357 13.28 10.67 -9.53
C ALA A 357 14.81 10.66 -9.47
N CYS A 358 15.42 9.47 -9.39
CA CYS A 358 16.88 9.27 -9.48
C CYS A 358 17.43 9.33 -10.91
N GLY A 359 16.58 9.65 -11.89
CA GLY A 359 16.97 9.65 -13.31
C GLY A 359 17.19 8.25 -13.88
N THR A 360 16.59 7.22 -13.32
CA THR A 360 16.73 5.85 -13.83
C THR A 360 15.58 5.51 -14.75
N PRO A 361 15.83 5.17 -16.02
CA PRO A 361 14.79 4.75 -16.94
C PRO A 361 14.02 3.55 -16.41
N VAL A 362 12.69 3.57 -16.55
CA VAL A 362 11.82 2.48 -16.14
C VAL A 362 11.35 1.70 -17.36
N ILE A 363 11.54 0.38 -17.35
CA ILE A 363 10.82 -0.55 -18.22
C ILE A 363 9.68 -1.10 -17.37
N GLY A 364 8.46 -0.68 -17.67
CA GLY A 364 7.26 -1.03 -16.89
C GLY A 364 6.24 -1.81 -17.69
N VAL A 365 5.48 -2.69 -17.02
CA VAL A 365 4.34 -3.35 -17.66
C VAL A 365 3.22 -2.34 -17.93
N ARG A 366 2.58 -2.44 -19.11
CA ARG A 366 1.45 -1.57 -19.51
C ARG A 366 0.15 -1.95 -18.80
N GLU A 367 0.21 -2.11 -17.48
CA GLU A 367 -0.92 -2.51 -16.63
C GLU A 367 -0.97 -1.72 -15.32
N GLY A 368 -2.13 -1.75 -14.67
CA GLY A 368 -2.31 -1.13 -13.36
C GLY A 368 -2.04 0.38 -13.35
N GLY A 369 -1.55 0.88 -12.23
CA GLY A 369 -1.20 2.28 -12.03
C GLY A 369 0.12 2.71 -12.66
N ILE A 370 0.98 1.76 -13.06
CA ILE A 370 2.30 2.06 -13.67
C ILE A 370 2.12 2.86 -14.96
N ARG A 371 1.11 2.54 -15.77
CA ARG A 371 0.78 3.25 -17.01
C ARG A 371 0.35 4.71 -16.79
N GLU A 372 0.13 5.11 -15.55
CA GLU A 372 -0.21 6.50 -15.22
C GLU A 372 1.02 7.33 -14.85
N SER A 373 2.04 6.68 -14.30
CA SER A 373 3.27 7.34 -13.85
C SER A 373 4.37 7.32 -14.92
N VAL A 374 4.43 6.26 -15.74
CA VAL A 374 5.42 6.13 -16.82
C VAL A 374 4.80 6.56 -18.15
N VAL A 375 5.39 7.57 -18.78
CA VAL A 375 5.02 8.03 -20.14
C VAL A 375 5.89 7.30 -21.15
N ASP A 376 5.26 6.42 -21.95
CA ASP A 376 5.95 5.56 -22.91
C ASP A 376 6.80 6.33 -23.93
N GLY A 377 8.06 5.94 -24.08
CA GLY A 377 9.03 6.59 -24.96
C GLY A 377 9.56 7.95 -24.48
N VAL A 378 9.01 8.48 -23.37
CA VAL A 378 9.40 9.78 -22.79
C VAL A 378 10.12 9.61 -21.45
N THR A 379 9.45 9.04 -20.44
CA THR A 379 10.02 8.85 -19.10
C THR A 379 10.45 7.41 -18.82
N GLY A 380 10.12 6.50 -19.74
CA GLY A 380 10.41 5.07 -19.66
C GLY A 380 9.90 4.34 -20.89
N ILE A 381 9.86 3.02 -20.82
CA ILE A 381 9.34 2.14 -21.88
C ILE A 381 8.24 1.28 -21.24
N LEU A 382 7.04 1.34 -21.80
CA LEU A 382 5.94 0.45 -21.41
C LEU A 382 5.86 -0.75 -22.35
N VAL A 383 5.90 -1.93 -21.77
CA VAL A 383 5.86 -3.21 -22.50
C VAL A 383 4.62 -4.03 -22.11
N ASP A 384 4.22 -4.94 -22.97
CA ASP A 384 3.23 -5.93 -22.61
C ASP A 384 3.83 -6.97 -21.64
N ARG A 385 2.97 -7.68 -20.92
CA ARG A 385 3.41 -8.68 -19.96
C ARG A 385 3.91 -9.95 -20.66
N ASN A 386 5.07 -9.86 -21.27
CA ASN A 386 5.78 -11.01 -21.80
C ASN A 386 7.30 -10.83 -21.70
N VAL A 387 8.00 -11.93 -21.77
CA VAL A 387 9.46 -11.99 -21.60
C VAL A 387 10.19 -11.30 -22.76
N ASP A 388 9.71 -11.51 -24.00
CA ASP A 388 10.39 -11.04 -25.20
C ASP A 388 10.33 -9.51 -25.32
N ASP A 389 9.18 -8.90 -25.02
CA ASP A 389 9.05 -7.43 -25.09
C ASP A 389 9.88 -6.76 -24.00
N ALA A 390 9.93 -7.34 -22.79
CA ALA A 390 10.82 -6.85 -21.75
C ALA A 390 12.30 -7.00 -22.15
N GLY A 391 12.68 -8.14 -22.74
CA GLY A 391 14.03 -8.39 -23.26
C GLY A 391 14.44 -7.39 -24.33
N LYS A 392 13.59 -7.16 -25.33
CA LYS A 392 13.82 -6.16 -26.40
C LYS A 392 13.96 -4.74 -25.82
N ALA A 393 13.17 -4.38 -24.83
CA ALA A 393 13.27 -3.07 -24.19
C ALA A 393 14.60 -2.92 -23.43
N ILE A 394 15.07 -3.95 -22.74
CA ILE A 394 16.38 -3.97 -22.08
C ILE A 394 17.49 -3.84 -23.13
N GLU A 395 17.42 -4.61 -24.20
CA GLU A 395 18.42 -4.58 -25.30
C GLU A 395 18.51 -3.21 -25.94
N ARG A 396 17.38 -2.55 -26.23
CA ARG A 396 17.37 -1.16 -26.74
C ARG A 396 18.11 -0.20 -25.80
N LEU A 397 17.94 -0.36 -24.48
CA LEU A 397 18.68 0.46 -23.51
C LEU A 397 20.16 0.09 -23.44
N ILE A 398 20.57 -1.15 -23.71
CA ILE A 398 21.98 -1.54 -23.81
C ILE A 398 22.63 -0.88 -25.03
N GLN A 399 21.95 -0.93 -26.17
CA GLN A 399 22.48 -0.49 -27.46
C GLN A 399 22.55 1.03 -27.63
N SER A 400 21.66 1.81 -26.98
CA SER A 400 21.61 3.25 -27.15
C SER A 400 21.83 4.01 -25.83
N LYS A 401 23.00 4.59 -25.70
CA LYS A 401 23.32 5.52 -24.62
C LYS A 401 22.46 6.79 -24.70
N GLU A 402 22.26 7.30 -25.91
CA GLU A 402 21.45 8.50 -26.18
C GLU A 402 20.00 8.31 -25.70
N LEU A 403 19.43 7.14 -25.96
CA LEU A 403 18.08 6.81 -25.47
C LEU A 403 18.05 6.79 -23.94
N ARG A 404 19.03 6.14 -23.30
CA ARG A 404 19.11 6.10 -21.83
C ARG A 404 19.21 7.50 -21.23
N ASP A 405 20.13 8.31 -21.75
CA ASP A 405 20.38 9.67 -21.23
C ASP A 405 19.14 10.55 -21.40
N ARG A 406 18.45 10.45 -22.53
CA ARG A 406 17.21 11.17 -22.79
C ARG A 406 16.10 10.75 -21.83
N LEU A 407 15.84 9.46 -21.70
CA LEU A 407 14.82 8.94 -20.79
C LEU A 407 15.16 9.31 -19.33
N SER A 408 16.43 9.24 -18.93
CA SER A 408 16.90 9.61 -17.59
C SER A 408 16.57 11.06 -17.25
N LEU A 409 16.91 11.99 -18.14
CA LEU A 409 16.66 13.41 -17.94
C LEU A 409 15.17 13.71 -17.85
N GLN A 410 14.42 13.24 -18.84
CA GLN A 410 12.99 13.48 -18.93
C GLN A 410 12.22 12.86 -17.76
N ALA A 411 12.63 11.67 -17.28
CA ALA A 411 12.04 11.02 -16.13
C ALA A 411 12.20 11.85 -14.84
N ALA A 412 13.43 12.31 -14.56
CA ALA A 412 13.71 13.12 -13.37
C ALA A 412 12.95 14.45 -13.39
N GLU A 413 12.97 15.18 -14.51
CA GLU A 413 12.24 16.44 -14.66
C GLU A 413 10.73 16.27 -14.53
N TYR A 414 10.18 15.21 -15.14
CA TYR A 414 8.76 14.90 -15.06
C TYR A 414 8.31 14.62 -13.62
N VAL A 415 9.08 13.81 -12.88
CA VAL A 415 8.75 13.47 -11.48
C VAL A 415 8.84 14.70 -10.59
N GLN A 416 9.89 15.51 -10.71
CA GLN A 416 10.05 16.75 -9.95
C GLN A 416 8.90 17.72 -10.18
N ARG A 417 8.37 17.77 -11.40
CA ARG A 417 7.27 18.67 -11.75
C ARG A 417 5.91 18.13 -11.34
N GLU A 418 5.64 16.82 -11.54
CA GLU A 418 4.27 16.28 -11.46
C GLU A 418 3.99 15.40 -10.26
N TRP A 419 5.01 14.75 -9.68
CA TRP A 419 4.83 13.68 -8.72
C TRP A 419 5.47 13.97 -7.36
N VAL A 420 5.27 15.17 -6.83
CA VAL A 420 5.77 15.57 -5.50
C VAL A 420 4.65 15.51 -4.46
N TRP A 421 4.99 15.19 -3.22
CA TRP A 421 4.03 15.10 -2.12
C TRP A 421 3.25 16.38 -1.87
N ALA A 422 3.84 17.53 -2.18
CA ALA A 422 3.13 18.82 -2.09
C ALA A 422 1.86 18.83 -2.96
N LYS A 423 1.94 18.34 -4.21
CA LYS A 423 0.76 18.23 -5.12
C LYS A 423 -0.24 17.18 -4.60
N THR A 424 0.23 16.09 -4.01
CA THR A 424 -0.64 15.11 -3.36
C THR A 424 -1.48 15.77 -2.27
N ILE A 425 -0.85 16.55 -1.40
CA ILE A 425 -1.55 17.19 -0.28
C ILE A 425 -2.44 18.32 -0.74
N ASP A 426 -2.08 19.08 -1.79
CA ASP A 426 -2.99 20.07 -2.38
C ASP A 426 -4.28 19.43 -2.90
N CYS A 427 -4.16 18.29 -3.59
CA CYS A 427 -5.30 17.48 -4.02
C CYS A 427 -6.11 16.98 -2.82
N TYR A 428 -5.43 16.37 -1.84
CA TYR A 428 -6.04 15.83 -0.63
C TYR A 428 -6.86 16.90 0.12
N LEU A 429 -6.27 18.06 0.40
CA LEU A 429 -6.91 19.13 1.15
C LEU A 429 -8.11 19.72 0.39
N ARG A 430 -8.05 19.81 -0.93
CA ARG A 430 -9.18 20.24 -1.76
C ARG A 430 -10.36 19.28 -1.66
N GLU A 431 -10.10 17.98 -1.82
CA GLU A 431 -11.13 16.92 -1.75
C GLU A 431 -11.75 16.86 -0.34
N VAL A 432 -10.92 16.87 0.70
CA VAL A 432 -11.36 16.85 2.10
C VAL A 432 -12.14 18.11 2.45
N GLY A 433 -11.68 19.29 2.02
CA GLY A 433 -12.35 20.57 2.25
C GLY A 433 -13.77 20.57 1.70
N SER A 434 -14.01 19.95 0.56
CA SER A 434 -15.35 19.81 -0.02
C SER A 434 -16.33 19.04 0.86
N VAL A 435 -15.84 18.02 1.57
CA VAL A 435 -16.67 17.19 2.46
C VAL A 435 -16.89 17.84 3.83
N ILE A 436 -15.87 18.53 4.34
CA ILE A 436 -16.01 19.25 5.63
C ILE A 436 -17.00 20.41 5.49
N SER A 437 -16.94 21.16 4.37
CA SER A 437 -17.85 22.27 4.11
C SER A 437 -19.29 21.84 3.80
N ASN A 438 -19.47 20.66 3.24
CA ASN A 438 -20.76 20.07 2.88
C ASN A 438 -20.85 18.62 3.36
N PRO A 439 -20.99 18.37 4.67
CA PRO A 439 -21.01 17.02 5.18
C PRO A 439 -22.16 16.22 4.56
N PRO A 440 -21.91 14.99 4.09
CA PRO A 440 -22.95 14.15 3.51
C PRO A 440 -24.04 13.88 4.54
N LYS A 441 -25.30 13.85 4.12
CA LYS A 441 -26.49 13.69 5.00
C LYS A 441 -26.42 12.46 5.94
N ALA A 442 -25.58 11.48 5.65
CA ALA A 442 -25.36 10.31 6.51
C ALA A 442 -24.55 10.62 7.78
N ALA A 443 -23.75 11.69 7.80
CA ALA A 443 -22.97 12.12 8.98
C ALA A 443 -23.80 12.93 10.01
N LEU A 444 -25.06 13.20 9.70
CA LEU A 444 -25.97 13.98 10.54
C LEU A 444 -26.99 13.10 11.32
N ARG A 445 -26.81 11.76 11.33
CA ARG A 445 -27.68 10.82 12.07
C ARG A 445 -27.03 10.28 13.34
#